data_2a62a87e026faf96a17df94e99547c62
#
_entry.id   2a62a87e026faf96a17df94e99547c62
#
_cell.length_a   1.000
_cell.length_b   1.000
_cell.length_c   1.000
_cell.angle_alpha   90.00
_cell.angle_beta   90.00
_cell.angle_gamma   90.00
#
_symmetry.space_group_name_H-M   'P 1'
#
loop_
_entity.id
_entity.type
_entity.pdbx_description
1 polymer ?
#
loop_
_entity_poly.entity_id
_entity_poly.type
_entity_poly.pdbx_seq_one_letter_code
_entity_poly.pdbx_strand_id
1 'polypeptide(L)'
;MINLRQWNGISQIFFIQNRKKVDFSSKSISERLFVSEASLSRFAKKCGYRGYREFIYQYEETFVEKQESITGNTRMILNAYQELLNKTYSLVDEAQIARISRYLNQAERVFVCGTGSSGLAAREMELRFMRIGVDIDSLVERDMMRMQAVFQDRRSLVFGISISGSKEEVLFLLKEAYRKGAKTILFTANNRGDFEQFCTEVVLIPSLRHLNHGNVISPQFPILVMLDIIYSYYLEQDKYEKEVLHDNTLRALEEGEGMHRSF
;
A
#
# COMPACT_ATOMS: atom_id res chain seq x y z
N MET A 1 -8.91 -23.34 13.20
CA MET A 1 -8.68 -22.32 12.14
C MET A 1 -9.76 -22.48 11.09
N ILE A 2 -10.66 -21.49 10.95
CA ILE A 2 -11.80 -21.57 10.03
C ILE A 2 -11.27 -21.50 8.60
N ASN A 3 -11.42 -22.55 7.80
CA ASN A 3 -10.92 -22.58 6.42
C ASN A 3 -11.94 -21.93 5.47
N LEU A 4 -11.86 -20.60 5.31
CA LEU A 4 -12.76 -19.80 4.49
C LEU A 4 -12.25 -19.59 3.03
N ARG A 5 -11.11 -20.16 2.65
CA ARG A 5 -10.39 -19.78 1.40
C ARG A 5 -10.95 -20.38 0.09
N GLN A 6 -11.97 -21.20 0.10
CA GLN A 6 -12.40 -21.92 -1.13
C GLN A 6 -13.67 -21.41 -1.82
N TRP A 7 -14.23 -20.24 -1.44
CA TRP A 7 -15.51 -19.79 -1.99
C TRP A 7 -15.61 -18.29 -2.21
N ASN A 8 -15.92 -17.86 -3.45
CA ASN A 8 -16.23 -16.49 -3.84
C ASN A 8 -17.72 -16.18 -3.63
N GLY A 9 -18.13 -15.87 -2.39
CA GLY A 9 -19.50 -15.50 -2.08
C GLY A 9 -19.57 -14.32 -1.11
N ILE A 10 -20.62 -13.49 -1.22
CA ILE A 10 -20.85 -12.29 -0.38
C ILE A 10 -20.72 -12.63 1.13
N SER A 11 -21.29 -13.77 1.58
CA SER A 11 -21.18 -14.22 2.96
C SER A 11 -19.74 -14.49 3.40
N GLN A 12 -18.93 -15.07 2.54
CA GLN A 12 -17.51 -15.34 2.81
C GLN A 12 -16.72 -14.04 2.99
N ILE A 13 -16.89 -13.11 2.07
CA ILE A 13 -16.20 -11.80 2.11
C ILE A 13 -16.57 -11.07 3.38
N PHE A 14 -17.87 -11.06 3.75
CA PHE A 14 -18.33 -10.45 4.97
C PHE A 14 -17.64 -11.05 6.22
N PHE A 15 -17.68 -12.37 6.40
CA PHE A 15 -17.10 -13.01 7.59
C PHE A 15 -15.57 -12.96 7.65
N ILE A 16 -14.89 -12.86 6.51
CA ILE A 16 -13.43 -12.64 6.46
C ILE A 16 -13.07 -11.20 6.81
N GLN A 17 -13.82 -10.23 6.30
CA GLN A 17 -13.50 -8.81 6.44
C GLN A 17 -14.09 -8.15 7.69
N ASN A 18 -15.20 -8.70 8.22
CA ASN A 18 -15.86 -8.11 9.40
C ASN A 18 -14.96 -8.20 10.64
N ARG A 19 -14.65 -7.05 11.22
CA ARG A 19 -13.84 -6.91 12.43
C ARG A 19 -14.63 -6.36 13.61
N LYS A 20 -15.92 -6.10 13.43
CA LYS A 20 -16.79 -5.52 14.46
C LYS A 20 -17.77 -6.56 14.97
N LYS A 21 -17.99 -6.58 16.29
CA LYS A 21 -19.09 -7.33 16.87
C LYS A 21 -20.40 -6.67 16.45
N VAL A 22 -21.20 -7.40 15.68
CA VAL A 22 -22.53 -6.97 15.22
C VAL A 22 -23.54 -8.03 15.65
N ASP A 23 -24.82 -7.81 15.45
CA ASP A 23 -25.81 -8.87 15.59
C ASP A 23 -25.61 -9.91 14.49
N PHE A 24 -25.03 -11.06 14.84
CA PHE A 24 -24.78 -12.17 13.94
C PHE A 24 -25.98 -13.14 13.83
N SER A 25 -27.17 -12.77 14.31
CA SER A 25 -28.35 -13.57 14.06
C SER A 25 -28.58 -13.83 12.59
N SER A 26 -29.12 -15.02 12.23
CA SER A 26 -29.35 -15.37 10.83
C SER A 26 -30.24 -14.35 10.11
N LYS A 27 -31.20 -13.78 10.83
CA LYS A 27 -32.10 -12.74 10.32
C LYS A 27 -31.32 -11.45 10.01
N SER A 28 -30.55 -10.92 10.98
CA SER A 28 -29.78 -9.69 10.81
C SER A 28 -28.77 -9.78 9.67
N ILE A 29 -28.04 -10.89 9.59
CA ILE A 29 -27.04 -11.08 8.54
C ILE A 29 -27.68 -11.35 7.18
N SER A 30 -28.82 -12.07 7.12
CA SER A 30 -29.54 -12.28 5.86
C SER A 30 -30.05 -10.95 5.25
N GLU A 31 -30.62 -10.10 6.08
CA GLU A 31 -31.05 -8.74 5.69
C GLU A 31 -29.87 -7.88 5.24
N ARG A 32 -28.77 -7.90 6.00
CA ARG A 32 -27.58 -7.08 5.71
C ARG A 32 -26.87 -7.49 4.42
N LEU A 33 -26.81 -8.77 4.11
CA LEU A 33 -26.13 -9.31 2.93
C LEU A 33 -27.06 -9.54 1.75
N PHE A 34 -28.35 -9.26 1.91
CA PHE A 34 -29.39 -9.52 0.89
C PHE A 34 -29.41 -10.99 0.42
N VAL A 35 -29.25 -11.94 1.37
CA VAL A 35 -29.28 -13.37 1.13
C VAL A 35 -30.35 -14.04 1.97
N SER A 36 -30.83 -15.23 1.61
CA SER A 36 -31.75 -15.97 2.46
C SER A 36 -31.04 -16.64 3.64
N GLU A 37 -31.73 -16.85 4.78
CA GLU A 37 -31.19 -17.61 5.91
C GLU A 37 -30.79 -19.04 5.51
N ALA A 38 -31.52 -19.64 4.56
CA ALA A 38 -31.15 -20.92 3.97
C ALA A 38 -29.79 -20.88 3.25
N SER A 39 -29.44 -19.75 2.63
CA SER A 39 -28.12 -19.54 1.99
C SER A 39 -27.02 -19.44 3.03
N LEU A 40 -27.24 -18.78 4.17
CA LEU A 40 -26.31 -18.74 5.30
C LEU A 40 -26.08 -20.13 5.88
N SER A 41 -27.14 -20.94 6.04
CA SER A 41 -27.02 -22.32 6.50
C SER A 41 -26.24 -23.19 5.52
N ARG A 42 -26.45 -23.04 4.22
CA ARG A 42 -25.65 -23.72 3.18
C ARG A 42 -24.19 -23.29 3.19
N PHE A 43 -23.93 -22.00 3.36
CA PHE A 43 -22.58 -21.47 3.52
C PHE A 43 -21.88 -22.12 4.72
N ALA A 44 -22.51 -22.13 5.91
CA ALA A 44 -21.95 -22.74 7.11
C ALA A 44 -21.63 -24.23 6.93
N LYS A 45 -22.55 -24.99 6.31
CA LYS A 45 -22.33 -26.41 6.00
C LYS A 45 -21.15 -26.63 5.06
N LYS A 46 -20.95 -25.76 4.08
CA LYS A 46 -19.78 -25.81 3.18
C LYS A 46 -18.48 -25.47 3.89
N CYS A 47 -18.53 -24.65 4.95
CA CYS A 47 -17.39 -24.37 5.82
C CYS A 47 -17.10 -25.52 6.81
N GLY A 48 -17.84 -26.63 6.76
CA GLY A 48 -17.64 -27.82 7.61
C GLY A 48 -18.46 -27.82 8.92
N TYR A 49 -19.42 -26.91 9.07
CA TYR A 49 -20.29 -26.84 10.26
C TYR A 49 -21.64 -27.51 10.02
N ARG A 50 -22.29 -27.96 11.07
CA ARG A 50 -23.65 -28.55 10.97
C ARG A 50 -24.71 -27.57 10.50
N GLY A 51 -24.49 -26.26 10.75
CA GLY A 51 -25.37 -25.18 10.33
C GLY A 51 -24.89 -23.83 10.79
N TYR A 52 -25.69 -22.77 10.47
CA TYR A 52 -25.32 -21.39 10.71
C TYR A 52 -25.08 -21.07 12.21
N ARG A 53 -25.87 -21.66 13.13
CA ARG A 53 -25.70 -21.44 14.59
C ARG A 53 -24.35 -21.92 15.10
N GLU A 54 -23.92 -23.10 14.69
CA GLU A 54 -22.61 -23.64 15.09
C GLU A 54 -21.46 -22.82 14.49
N PHE A 55 -21.58 -22.42 13.22
CA PHE A 55 -20.63 -21.54 12.57
C PHE A 55 -20.49 -20.22 13.32
N ILE A 56 -21.60 -19.55 13.66
CA ILE A 56 -21.57 -18.26 14.34
C ILE A 56 -21.02 -18.40 15.77
N TYR A 57 -21.39 -19.43 16.50
CA TYR A 57 -20.84 -19.68 17.83
C TYR A 57 -19.30 -19.73 17.80
N GLN A 58 -18.71 -20.51 16.91
CA GLN A 58 -17.26 -20.57 16.77
C GLN A 58 -16.65 -19.31 16.18
N TYR A 59 -17.37 -18.64 15.29
CA TYR A 59 -16.93 -17.35 14.73
C TYR A 59 -16.87 -16.27 15.82
N GLU A 60 -17.86 -16.19 16.70
CA GLU A 60 -17.89 -15.28 17.85
C GLU A 60 -16.80 -15.59 18.88
N GLU A 61 -16.55 -16.87 19.16
CA GLU A 61 -15.44 -17.27 20.05
C GLU A 61 -14.09 -16.78 19.51
N THR A 62 -13.84 -16.86 18.20
CA THR A 62 -12.60 -16.34 17.62
C THR A 62 -12.47 -14.81 17.75
N PHE A 63 -13.58 -14.10 17.87
CA PHE A 63 -13.58 -12.65 18.15
C PHE A 63 -13.30 -12.34 19.61
N VAL A 64 -13.93 -13.06 20.52
CA VAL A 64 -13.80 -12.87 21.96
C VAL A 64 -12.38 -13.21 22.42
N GLU A 65 -11.87 -14.37 22.05
CA GLU A 65 -10.52 -14.81 22.43
C GLU A 65 -9.41 -13.90 21.91
N LYS A 66 -9.50 -13.44 20.64
CA LYS A 66 -8.48 -12.55 20.08
C LYS A 66 -8.53 -11.12 20.62
N GLN A 67 -9.71 -10.59 20.93
CA GLN A 67 -9.82 -9.24 21.49
C GLN A 67 -9.47 -9.18 22.96
N GLU A 68 -9.77 -10.20 23.75
CA GLU A 68 -9.42 -10.24 25.17
C GLU A 68 -7.95 -10.56 25.42
N SER A 69 -7.30 -11.30 24.52
CA SER A 69 -5.88 -11.64 24.62
C SER A 69 -4.94 -10.46 24.27
N ILE A 70 -5.41 -9.48 23.49
CA ILE A 70 -4.61 -8.33 23.08
C ILE A 70 -4.96 -7.11 23.93
N THR A 71 -4.05 -6.71 24.81
CA THR A 71 -4.23 -5.60 25.75
C THR A 71 -3.13 -4.53 25.64
N GLY A 72 -3.33 -3.39 26.27
CA GLY A 72 -2.33 -2.36 26.46
C GLY A 72 -1.75 -1.84 25.13
N ASN A 73 -0.41 -1.79 25.06
CA ASN A 73 0.33 -1.20 23.95
C ASN A 73 0.11 -1.88 22.60
N THR A 74 -0.04 -3.22 22.60
CA THR A 74 -0.31 -3.95 21.37
C THR A 74 -1.63 -3.52 20.73
N ARG A 75 -2.70 -3.40 21.53
CA ARG A 75 -4.00 -2.92 21.05
C ARG A 75 -3.90 -1.48 20.53
N MET A 76 -3.17 -0.62 21.24
CA MET A 76 -2.95 0.77 20.85
C MET A 76 -2.28 0.88 19.47
N ILE A 77 -1.23 0.10 19.22
CA ILE A 77 -0.51 0.08 17.93
C ILE A 77 -1.41 -0.43 16.81
N LEU A 78 -2.12 -1.55 17.02
CA LEU A 78 -3.01 -2.11 16.00
C LEU A 78 -4.17 -1.16 15.66
N ASN A 79 -4.71 -0.46 16.67
CA ASN A 79 -5.74 0.55 16.46
C ASN A 79 -5.20 1.75 15.67
N ALA A 80 -3.96 2.18 15.92
CA ALA A 80 -3.33 3.26 15.16
C ALA A 80 -3.18 2.90 13.68
N TYR A 81 -2.74 1.68 13.37
CA TYR A 81 -2.70 1.20 11.97
C TYR A 81 -4.09 1.09 11.34
N GLN A 82 -5.09 0.61 12.08
CA GLN A 82 -6.46 0.55 11.57
C GLN A 82 -7.02 1.94 11.27
N GLU A 83 -6.79 2.92 12.16
CA GLU A 83 -7.20 4.31 11.95
C GLU A 83 -6.51 4.90 10.71
N LEU A 84 -5.21 4.62 10.53
CA LEU A 84 -4.45 5.03 9.36
C LEU A 84 -5.04 4.47 8.07
N LEU A 85 -5.31 3.17 8.02
CA LEU A 85 -5.90 2.52 6.85
C LEU A 85 -7.28 3.12 6.52
N ASN A 86 -8.11 3.36 7.53
CA ASN A 86 -9.41 4.00 7.34
C ASN A 86 -9.28 5.41 6.73
N LYS A 87 -8.27 6.19 7.15
CA LYS A 87 -7.99 7.51 6.55
C LYS A 87 -7.44 7.38 5.12
N THR A 88 -6.65 6.36 4.84
CA THR A 88 -6.15 6.09 3.49
C THR A 88 -7.30 5.85 2.52
N TYR A 89 -8.32 5.08 2.89
CA TYR A 89 -9.51 4.87 2.04
C TYR A 89 -10.19 6.17 1.59
N SER A 90 -10.15 7.22 2.41
CA SER A 90 -10.76 8.52 2.05
C SER A 90 -9.86 9.42 1.20
N LEU A 91 -8.58 9.08 1.05
CA LEU A 91 -7.59 9.87 0.30
C LEU A 91 -7.22 9.26 -1.04
N VAL A 92 -7.46 7.97 -1.25
CA VAL A 92 -7.14 7.29 -2.51
C VAL A 92 -8.04 7.79 -3.62
N ASP A 93 -7.42 8.31 -4.68
CA ASP A 93 -8.05 8.60 -5.96
C ASP A 93 -7.56 7.58 -7.00
N GLU A 94 -8.43 6.61 -7.35
CA GLU A 94 -8.10 5.56 -8.31
C GLU A 94 -7.75 6.10 -9.70
N ALA A 95 -8.39 7.21 -10.11
CA ALA A 95 -8.07 7.85 -11.39
C ALA A 95 -6.66 8.46 -11.37
N GLN A 96 -6.24 9.05 -10.24
CA GLN A 96 -4.88 9.54 -10.03
C GLN A 96 -3.87 8.37 -10.07
N ILE A 97 -4.15 7.28 -9.35
CA ILE A 97 -3.29 6.08 -9.36
C ILE A 97 -3.13 5.52 -10.76
N ALA A 98 -4.21 5.43 -11.53
CA ALA A 98 -4.17 4.97 -12.92
C ALA A 98 -3.34 5.91 -13.82
N ARG A 99 -3.37 7.25 -13.58
CA ARG A 99 -2.49 8.19 -14.31
C ARG A 99 -1.01 7.98 -13.95
N ILE A 100 -0.70 7.85 -12.66
CA ILE A 100 0.66 7.59 -12.17
C ILE A 100 1.22 6.29 -12.76
N SER A 101 0.41 5.23 -12.77
CA SER A 101 0.79 3.95 -13.37
C SER A 101 1.12 4.07 -14.87
N ARG A 102 0.37 4.90 -15.63
CA ARG A 102 0.71 5.19 -17.02
C ARG A 102 2.00 5.99 -17.16
N TYR A 103 2.28 6.96 -16.29
CA TYR A 103 3.55 7.70 -16.31
C TYR A 103 4.74 6.77 -16.05
N LEU A 104 4.60 5.81 -15.11
CA LEU A 104 5.61 4.77 -14.89
C LEU A 104 5.91 3.96 -16.15
N ASN A 105 4.87 3.61 -16.92
CA ASN A 105 5.02 2.82 -18.15
C ASN A 105 5.63 3.63 -19.32
N GLN A 106 5.53 4.95 -19.28
CA GLN A 106 6.02 5.85 -20.34
C GLN A 106 7.42 6.39 -20.07
N ALA A 107 7.86 6.36 -18.81
CA ALA A 107 9.15 6.90 -18.43
C ALA A 107 10.31 5.99 -18.87
N GLU A 108 11.37 6.58 -19.40
CA GLU A 108 12.62 5.87 -19.67
C GLU A 108 13.45 5.70 -18.39
N ARG A 109 13.39 6.70 -17.49
CA ARG A 109 14.06 6.66 -16.18
C ARG A 109 13.16 7.20 -15.09
N VAL A 110 13.18 6.52 -13.96
CA VAL A 110 12.41 6.89 -12.76
C VAL A 110 13.38 7.25 -11.65
N PHE A 111 13.11 8.35 -10.95
CA PHE A 111 13.84 8.73 -9.76
C PHE A 111 12.86 8.86 -8.61
N VAL A 112 13.25 8.35 -7.44
CA VAL A 112 12.47 8.52 -6.22
C VAL A 112 13.34 9.15 -5.15
N CYS A 113 12.94 10.30 -4.60
CA CYS A 113 13.73 11.03 -3.63
C CYS A 113 13.01 11.23 -2.29
N GLY A 114 13.78 11.17 -1.22
CA GLY A 114 13.32 11.37 0.14
C GLY A 114 14.47 11.31 1.14
N THR A 115 14.28 11.88 2.33
CA THR A 115 15.30 11.89 3.38
C THR A 115 14.79 11.21 4.66
N GLY A 116 15.69 10.62 5.46
CA GLY A 116 15.33 9.91 6.68
C GLY A 116 14.35 8.76 6.42
N SER A 117 13.23 8.71 7.13
CA SER A 117 12.19 7.67 6.94
C SER A 117 11.57 7.69 5.54
N SER A 118 11.45 8.86 4.91
CA SER A 118 11.01 8.98 3.51
C SER A 118 12.06 8.42 2.54
N GLY A 119 13.34 8.54 2.86
CA GLY A 119 14.43 7.93 2.07
C GLY A 119 14.42 6.41 2.14
N LEU A 120 14.05 5.83 3.29
CA LEU A 120 13.86 4.37 3.38
C LEU A 120 12.69 3.89 2.53
N ALA A 121 11.58 4.63 2.49
CA ALA A 121 10.47 4.32 1.59
C ALA A 121 10.85 4.49 0.10
N ALA A 122 11.72 5.46 -0.21
CA ALA A 122 12.27 5.61 -1.56
C ALA A 122 13.11 4.40 -1.99
N ARG A 123 13.95 3.88 -1.11
CA ARG A 123 14.73 2.64 -1.37
C ARG A 123 13.84 1.41 -1.50
N GLU A 124 12.77 1.31 -0.73
CA GLU A 124 11.77 0.24 -0.88
C GLU A 124 11.09 0.30 -2.25
N MET A 125 10.72 1.50 -2.71
CA MET A 125 10.16 1.69 -4.05
C MET A 125 11.15 1.24 -5.13
N GLU A 126 12.41 1.69 -5.07
CA GLU A 126 13.47 1.28 -5.99
C GLU A 126 13.59 -0.24 -6.06
N LEU A 127 13.77 -0.89 -4.90
CA LEU A 127 13.97 -2.35 -4.82
C LEU A 127 12.80 -3.12 -5.44
N ARG A 128 11.58 -2.72 -5.20
CA ARG A 128 10.40 -3.44 -5.68
C ARG A 128 10.12 -3.22 -7.16
N PHE A 129 10.21 -1.95 -7.62
CA PHE A 129 9.88 -1.61 -9.00
C PHE A 129 10.99 -2.05 -9.97
N MET A 130 12.25 -2.02 -9.56
CA MET A 130 13.38 -2.57 -10.32
C MET A 130 13.13 -4.05 -10.67
N ARG A 131 12.60 -4.85 -9.73
CA ARG A 131 12.35 -6.28 -9.94
C ARG A 131 11.29 -6.60 -11.00
N ILE A 132 10.47 -5.63 -11.34
CA ILE A 132 9.43 -5.73 -12.39
C ILE A 132 9.76 -4.88 -13.61
N GLY A 133 11.05 -4.55 -13.79
CA GLY A 133 11.59 -3.98 -15.01
C GLY A 133 11.61 -2.45 -15.09
N VAL A 134 11.36 -1.71 -13.99
CA VAL A 134 11.49 -0.25 -14.00
C VAL A 134 12.96 0.15 -13.81
N ASP A 135 13.48 1.02 -14.72
CA ASP A 135 14.76 1.68 -14.52
C ASP A 135 14.60 2.82 -13.51
N ILE A 136 14.88 2.52 -12.23
CA ILE A 136 14.59 3.39 -11.09
C ILE A 136 15.78 3.51 -10.15
N ASP A 137 16.07 4.74 -9.73
CA ASP A 137 17.10 5.07 -8.74
C ASP A 137 16.50 5.82 -7.55
N SER A 138 16.89 5.45 -6.33
CA SER A 138 16.55 6.20 -5.12
C SER A 138 17.61 7.23 -4.77
N LEU A 139 17.19 8.47 -4.58
CA LEU A 139 18.02 9.60 -4.20
C LEU A 139 17.72 9.97 -2.75
N VAL A 140 18.58 9.58 -1.82
CA VAL A 140 18.37 9.78 -0.38
C VAL A 140 19.28 10.83 0.23
N GLU A 141 20.31 11.25 -0.52
CA GLU A 141 21.28 12.25 -0.10
C GLU A 141 21.03 13.59 -0.82
N ARG A 142 21.20 14.69 -0.07
CA ARG A 142 20.94 16.05 -0.56
C ARG A 142 21.73 16.38 -1.84
N ASP A 143 23.02 16.08 -1.84
CA ASP A 143 23.91 16.45 -2.94
C ASP A 143 23.58 15.64 -4.20
N MET A 144 23.22 14.36 -4.04
CA MET A 144 22.76 13.52 -5.14
C MET A 144 21.47 14.07 -5.77
N MET A 145 20.49 14.52 -4.95
CA MET A 145 19.27 15.16 -5.48
C MET A 145 19.61 16.44 -6.30
N ARG A 146 20.54 17.26 -5.81
CA ARG A 146 20.95 18.49 -6.49
C ARG A 146 21.68 18.20 -7.79
N MET A 147 22.61 17.27 -7.81
CA MET A 147 23.34 16.87 -9.02
C MET A 147 22.37 16.25 -10.04
N GLN A 148 21.49 15.35 -9.60
CA GLN A 148 20.55 14.67 -10.49
C GLN A 148 19.51 15.62 -11.09
N ALA A 149 19.18 16.73 -10.44
CA ALA A 149 18.29 17.76 -10.99
C ALA A 149 18.81 18.37 -12.31
N VAL A 150 20.14 18.33 -12.54
CA VAL A 150 20.76 18.84 -13.77
C VAL A 150 20.41 17.97 -14.99
N PHE A 151 20.22 16.67 -14.80
CA PHE A 151 20.06 15.67 -15.86
C PHE A 151 18.61 15.29 -16.16
N GLN A 152 17.65 15.89 -15.45
CA GLN A 152 16.23 15.61 -15.69
C GLN A 152 15.77 16.14 -17.05
N ASP A 153 14.88 15.42 -17.71
CA ASP A 153 14.27 15.80 -18.98
C ASP A 153 12.82 15.23 -19.08
N ARG A 154 12.17 15.42 -20.25
CA ARG A 154 10.79 14.97 -20.50
C ARG A 154 10.59 13.44 -20.46
N ARG A 155 11.66 12.65 -20.47
CA ARG A 155 11.63 11.18 -20.40
C ARG A 155 11.73 10.69 -18.95
N SER A 156 12.02 11.61 -18.04
CA SER A 156 12.15 11.31 -16.60
C SER A 156 10.79 11.37 -15.90
N LEU A 157 10.62 10.50 -14.93
CA LEU A 157 9.56 10.53 -13.93
C LEU A 157 10.20 10.66 -12.55
N VAL A 158 9.82 11.69 -11.79
CA VAL A 158 10.42 11.96 -10.48
C VAL A 158 9.36 11.89 -9.38
N PHE A 159 9.55 10.96 -8.46
CA PHE A 159 8.78 10.86 -7.22
C PHE A 159 9.51 11.58 -6.09
N GLY A 160 8.86 12.52 -5.44
CA GLY A 160 9.34 13.16 -4.21
C GLY A 160 8.52 12.71 -3.01
N ILE A 161 9.18 12.29 -1.95
CA ILE A 161 8.53 11.89 -0.70
C ILE A 161 8.88 12.92 0.38
N SER A 162 7.91 13.79 0.70
CA SER A 162 8.05 14.82 1.73
C SER A 162 6.75 14.90 2.56
N ILE A 163 6.67 14.16 3.66
CA ILE A 163 5.47 14.06 4.50
C ILE A 163 4.99 15.45 4.94
N SER A 164 5.92 16.32 5.37
CA SER A 164 5.59 17.70 5.76
C SER A 164 5.37 18.64 4.58
N GLY A 165 5.77 18.24 3.36
CA GLY A 165 5.80 19.13 2.19
C GLY A 165 6.81 20.29 2.30
N SER A 166 7.85 20.15 3.15
CA SER A 166 8.80 21.25 3.45
C SER A 166 10.27 20.88 3.29
N LYS A 167 10.58 19.66 2.79
CA LYS A 167 11.96 19.24 2.56
C LYS A 167 12.53 19.94 1.33
N GLU A 168 13.40 20.92 1.56
CA GLU A 168 13.92 21.81 0.51
C GLU A 168 14.57 21.03 -0.64
N GLU A 169 15.42 20.05 -0.35
CA GLU A 169 16.12 19.24 -1.33
C GLU A 169 15.20 18.43 -2.23
N VAL A 170 14.12 17.86 -1.66
CA VAL A 170 13.10 17.12 -2.41
C VAL A 170 12.30 18.05 -3.30
N LEU A 171 11.86 19.20 -2.76
CA LEU A 171 11.11 20.20 -3.51
C LEU A 171 11.96 20.84 -4.59
N PHE A 172 13.25 21.05 -4.34
CA PHE A 172 14.20 21.57 -5.34
C PHE A 172 14.29 20.63 -6.54
N LEU A 173 14.50 19.32 -6.31
CA LEU A 173 14.57 18.35 -7.40
C LEU A 173 13.27 18.31 -8.21
N LEU A 174 12.10 18.28 -7.54
CA LEU A 174 10.80 18.29 -8.22
C LEU A 174 10.61 19.56 -9.08
N LYS A 175 10.93 20.75 -8.55
CA LYS A 175 10.82 22.02 -9.28
C LYS A 175 11.70 22.04 -10.53
N GLU A 176 12.96 21.63 -10.39
CA GLU A 176 13.90 21.61 -11.53
C GLU A 176 13.50 20.55 -12.56
N ALA A 177 13.06 19.37 -12.14
CA ALA A 177 12.58 18.32 -13.01
C ALA A 177 11.33 18.79 -13.80
N TYR A 178 10.35 19.37 -13.10
CA TYR A 178 9.14 19.91 -13.73
C TYR A 178 9.45 21.00 -14.76
N ARG A 179 10.35 21.95 -14.42
CA ARG A 179 10.81 23.01 -15.31
C ARG A 179 11.43 22.48 -16.60
N LYS A 180 12.04 21.30 -16.54
CA LYS A 180 12.66 20.61 -17.70
C LYS A 180 11.71 19.67 -18.45
N GLY A 181 10.44 19.61 -18.02
CA GLY A 181 9.39 18.85 -18.67
C GLY A 181 9.23 17.41 -18.19
N ALA A 182 9.95 17.00 -17.14
CA ALA A 182 9.75 15.72 -16.48
C ALA A 182 8.34 15.65 -15.83
N LYS A 183 7.80 14.45 -15.71
CA LYS A 183 6.64 14.22 -14.86
C LYS A 183 7.09 14.16 -13.41
N THR A 184 6.37 14.85 -12.53
CA THR A 184 6.73 14.98 -11.11
C THR A 184 5.55 14.60 -10.22
N ILE A 185 5.81 13.78 -9.22
CA ILE A 185 4.81 13.27 -8.29
C ILE A 185 5.29 13.53 -6.88
N LEU A 186 4.48 14.15 -6.05
CA LEU A 186 4.79 14.41 -4.65
C LEU A 186 3.89 13.58 -3.73
N PHE A 187 4.48 12.76 -2.85
CA PHE A 187 3.79 12.18 -1.71
C PHE A 187 3.91 13.11 -0.50
N THR A 188 2.77 13.56 0.03
CA THR A 188 2.77 14.48 1.17
C THR A 188 1.50 14.33 2.03
N ALA A 189 1.61 14.63 3.32
CA ALA A 189 0.47 14.79 4.21
C ALA A 189 0.02 16.28 4.31
N ASN A 190 0.69 17.17 3.61
CA ASN A 190 0.36 18.60 3.58
C ASN A 190 -0.56 18.91 2.40
N ASN A 191 -1.81 19.25 2.70
CA ASN A 191 -2.83 19.60 1.71
C ASN A 191 -2.99 21.13 1.50
N ARG A 192 -2.08 21.94 2.06
CA ARG A 192 -2.15 23.41 2.01
C ARG A 192 -1.04 24.05 1.18
N GLY A 193 -0.14 23.23 0.61
CA GLY A 193 0.96 23.73 -0.21
C GLY A 193 0.54 23.90 -1.67
N ASP A 194 1.09 24.93 -2.34
CA ASP A 194 0.89 25.18 -3.78
C ASP A 194 1.77 24.27 -4.64
N PHE A 195 1.66 22.96 -4.44
CA PHE A 195 2.52 21.98 -5.09
C PHE A 195 2.19 21.76 -6.57
N GLU A 196 0.94 22.02 -6.97
CA GLU A 196 0.46 21.89 -8.35
C GLU A 196 1.22 22.80 -9.34
N GLN A 197 1.90 23.84 -8.84
CA GLN A 197 2.74 24.71 -9.66
C GLN A 197 3.99 23.98 -10.23
N PHE A 198 4.42 22.88 -9.60
CA PHE A 198 5.63 22.14 -9.99
C PHE A 198 5.50 20.61 -9.76
N CYS A 199 4.30 20.13 -9.52
CA CYS A 199 3.99 18.70 -9.46
C CYS A 199 2.91 18.35 -10.47
N THR A 200 3.15 17.33 -11.27
CA THR A 200 2.13 16.77 -12.18
C THR A 200 1.01 16.11 -11.40
N GLU A 201 1.35 15.44 -10.29
CA GLU A 201 0.40 14.84 -9.35
C GLU A 201 0.86 15.09 -7.91
N VAL A 202 -0.10 15.34 -7.03
CA VAL A 202 0.11 15.42 -5.57
C VAL A 202 -0.68 14.31 -4.90
N VAL A 203 0.03 13.29 -4.42
CA VAL A 203 -0.58 12.15 -3.74
C VAL A 203 -0.65 12.46 -2.25
N LEU A 204 -1.87 12.66 -1.76
CA LEU A 204 -2.09 12.89 -0.33
C LEU A 204 -2.02 11.57 0.45
N ILE A 205 -1.24 11.57 1.52
CA ILE A 205 -1.15 10.48 2.47
C ILE A 205 -1.70 10.92 3.84
N PRO A 206 -2.20 9.98 4.67
CA PRO A 206 -2.67 10.31 6.00
C PRO A 206 -1.57 10.93 6.86
N SER A 207 -1.89 12.01 7.56
CA SER A 207 -1.00 12.60 8.55
C SER A 207 -1.03 11.81 9.85
N LEU A 208 0.13 11.28 10.30
CA LEU A 208 0.23 10.59 11.58
C LEU A 208 -0.08 11.50 12.78
N ARG A 209 0.14 12.81 12.64
CA ARG A 209 -0.16 13.80 13.70
C ARG A 209 -1.65 13.89 14.01
N HIS A 210 -2.50 13.49 13.09
CA HIS A 210 -3.95 13.53 13.25
C HIS A 210 -4.53 12.17 13.68
N LEU A 211 -3.69 11.20 14.00
CA LEU A 211 -4.08 9.94 14.61
C LEU A 211 -3.98 10.02 16.14
N ASN A 212 -4.84 9.30 16.84
CA ASN A 212 -4.82 9.26 18.32
C ASN A 212 -3.45 8.82 18.87
N HIS A 213 -2.81 7.87 18.21
CA HIS A 213 -1.50 7.31 18.58
C HIS A 213 -0.53 7.23 17.40
N GLY A 214 -0.54 8.23 16.52
CA GLY A 214 0.29 8.21 15.32
C GLY A 214 1.80 8.26 15.59
N ASN A 215 2.22 8.75 16.76
CA ASN A 215 3.62 8.83 17.16
C ASN A 215 4.26 7.48 17.53
N VAL A 216 3.48 6.42 17.70
CA VAL A 216 3.98 5.07 18.05
C VAL A 216 4.15 4.15 16.85
N ILE A 217 3.72 4.57 15.65
CA ILE A 217 3.84 3.79 14.42
C ILE A 217 4.86 4.41 13.46
N SER A 218 5.39 3.57 12.55
CA SER A 218 6.38 4.02 11.59
C SER A 218 5.85 5.10 10.65
N PRO A 219 6.56 6.22 10.47
CA PRO A 219 6.18 7.26 9.51
C PRO A 219 6.28 6.82 8.04
N GLN A 220 6.89 5.68 7.76
CA GLN A 220 6.95 5.10 6.41
C GLN A 220 5.63 4.46 6.01
N PHE A 221 4.87 3.92 6.96
CA PHE A 221 3.73 3.05 6.68
C PHE A 221 2.67 3.70 5.75
N PRO A 222 2.25 4.97 5.93
CA PRO A 222 1.32 5.62 5.00
C PRO A 222 1.86 5.68 3.57
N ILE A 223 3.17 5.85 3.41
CA ILE A 223 3.84 5.89 2.10
C ILE A 223 3.82 4.49 1.49
N LEU A 224 4.21 3.47 2.26
CA LEU A 224 4.26 2.09 1.79
C LEU A 224 2.89 1.59 1.32
N VAL A 225 1.81 1.94 2.02
CA VAL A 225 0.45 1.60 1.58
C VAL A 225 0.13 2.19 0.20
N MET A 226 0.48 3.45 -0.04
CA MET A 226 0.26 4.08 -1.34
C MET A 226 1.17 3.49 -2.43
N LEU A 227 2.41 3.14 -2.09
CA LEU A 227 3.32 2.45 -3.01
C LEU A 227 2.80 1.07 -3.38
N ASP A 228 2.23 0.30 -2.44
CA ASP A 228 1.59 -0.99 -2.70
C ASP A 228 0.42 -0.86 -3.69
N ILE A 229 -0.40 0.17 -3.52
CA ILE A 229 -1.52 0.44 -4.43
C ILE A 229 -1.00 0.76 -5.84
N ILE A 230 -0.03 1.69 -5.97
CA ILE A 230 0.57 2.05 -7.26
C ILE A 230 1.25 0.84 -7.91
N TYR A 231 1.99 0.05 -7.12
CA TYR A 231 2.64 -1.17 -7.59
C TYR A 231 1.63 -2.16 -8.18
N SER A 232 0.51 -2.38 -7.50
CA SER A 232 -0.56 -3.26 -7.97
C SER A 232 -1.13 -2.79 -9.32
N TYR A 233 -1.42 -1.49 -9.46
CA TYR A 233 -1.91 -0.92 -10.72
C TYR A 233 -0.89 -1.00 -11.86
N TYR A 234 0.39 -0.81 -11.55
CA TYR A 234 1.46 -0.93 -12.53
C TYR A 234 1.69 -2.37 -12.95
N LEU A 235 1.64 -3.31 -11.99
CA LEU A 235 1.79 -4.75 -12.26
C LEU A 235 0.68 -5.27 -13.20
N GLU A 236 -0.57 -4.85 -13.01
CA GLU A 236 -1.70 -5.29 -13.85
C GLU A 236 -1.58 -4.83 -15.33
N GLN A 237 -0.76 -3.81 -15.62
CA GLN A 237 -0.37 -3.49 -17.00
C GLN A 237 0.74 -4.45 -17.43
N ASP A 238 0.51 -5.38 -18.31
CA ASP A 238 1.48 -6.38 -18.76
C ASP A 238 1.93 -7.36 -17.65
N LYS A 239 0.97 -7.82 -16.86
CA LYS A 239 1.17 -8.65 -15.67
C LYS A 239 2.12 -9.82 -15.90
N TYR A 240 1.92 -10.58 -16.97
CA TYR A 240 2.73 -11.77 -17.27
C TYR A 240 4.22 -11.42 -17.45
N GLU A 241 4.53 -10.39 -18.21
CA GLU A 241 5.92 -9.99 -18.46
C GLU A 241 6.61 -9.53 -17.17
N LYS A 242 5.90 -8.75 -16.35
CA LYS A 242 6.42 -8.25 -15.07
C LYS A 242 6.61 -9.35 -14.03
N GLU A 243 5.71 -10.34 -13.99
CA GLU A 243 5.88 -11.52 -13.14
C GLU A 243 7.10 -12.37 -13.58
N VAL A 244 7.33 -12.53 -14.88
CA VAL A 244 8.53 -13.21 -15.41
C VAL A 244 9.80 -12.46 -15.02
N LEU A 245 9.84 -11.14 -15.13
CA LEU A 245 10.98 -10.32 -14.68
C LEU A 245 11.23 -10.49 -13.18
N HIS A 246 10.18 -10.43 -12.37
CA HIS A 246 10.28 -10.66 -10.94
C HIS A 246 10.88 -12.03 -10.60
N ASP A 247 10.39 -13.10 -11.24
CA ASP A 247 10.87 -14.46 -11.03
C ASP A 247 12.34 -14.61 -11.48
N ASN A 248 12.75 -13.96 -12.57
CA ASN A 248 14.14 -13.94 -13.02
C ASN A 248 15.06 -13.28 -11.97
N THR A 249 14.61 -12.22 -11.30
CA THR A 249 15.39 -11.61 -10.21
C THR A 249 15.54 -12.55 -9.00
N LEU A 250 14.52 -13.36 -8.69
CA LEU A 250 14.61 -14.36 -7.63
C LEU A 250 15.66 -15.43 -7.98
N ARG A 251 15.61 -15.97 -9.19
CA ARG A 251 16.61 -16.98 -9.64
C ARG A 251 18.03 -16.44 -9.59
N ALA A 252 18.25 -15.19 -10.01
CA ALA A 252 19.58 -14.58 -9.96
C ALA A 252 20.13 -14.46 -8.52
N LEU A 253 19.26 -14.25 -7.53
CA LEU A 253 19.64 -14.25 -6.11
C LEU A 253 19.99 -15.65 -5.61
N GLU A 254 19.21 -16.67 -5.98
CA GLU A 254 19.45 -18.08 -5.59
C GLU A 254 20.74 -18.64 -6.20
N GLU A 255 21.03 -18.33 -7.47
CA GLU A 255 22.28 -18.73 -8.15
C GLU A 255 23.52 -18.09 -7.50
N GLY A 256 23.42 -16.82 -7.05
CA GLY A 256 24.48 -16.13 -6.32
C GLY A 256 24.83 -16.80 -4.97
N GLU A 257 23.84 -17.33 -4.26
CA GLU A 257 24.06 -18.06 -3.00
C GLU A 257 24.72 -19.45 -3.21
N GLY A 258 24.49 -20.07 -4.35
CA GLY A 258 25.10 -21.37 -4.71
C GLY A 258 26.61 -21.28 -4.92
N MET A 259 27.12 -20.17 -5.43
CA MET A 259 28.57 -19.95 -5.64
C MET A 259 29.35 -19.74 -4.33
N HIS A 260 28.74 -19.25 -3.27
CA HIS A 260 29.41 -19.04 -1.97
C HIS A 260 29.50 -20.30 -1.10
N ARG A 261 28.84 -21.41 -1.47
CA ARG A 261 28.91 -22.69 -0.73
C ARG A 261 29.94 -23.65 -1.29
N SER A 262 30.73 -23.25 -2.29
CA SER A 262 31.72 -24.09 -2.99
C SER A 262 33.19 -23.70 -2.71
N PHE A 263 33.45 -22.92 -1.64
CA PHE A 263 34.79 -22.59 -1.19
C PHE A 263 34.99 -22.94 0.28
#